data_826146a82d8e5fcc0954757543a78b94
#
_entry.id   826146a82d8e5fcc0954757543a78b94
#
_cell.length_a   1.000
_cell.length_b   1.000
_cell.length_c   1.000
_cell.angle_alpha   90.00
_cell.angle_beta   90.00
_cell.angle_gamma   90.00
#
_symmetry.space_group_name_H-M   'P 1'
#
loop_
_entity.id
_entity.type
_entity.pdbx_description
1 polymer ?
#
loop_
_entity_poly.entity_id
_entity_poly.type
_entity_poly.pdbx_seq_one_letter_code
_entity_poly.pdbx_strand_id
1 'polypeptide(L)'
;RSLKGLAKELNIPIIALSQLNRGVESREGIEGKRPQLSDLRESGAIEQDADMVCFIHRPEYYKIFQDDHGNDLRGMAEIIIAKHRNGAVGDVLLRFKGEYTRFQNPDDDMVIPAPDAGAMPIVGSRMNNAGNVPPPTPDFAPQADNPFGGIGGDGPLPF
;
A
#
# COMPACT_ATOMS: atom_id res chain seq x y z
N ARG A 1 30.36 -3.33 -6.72
CA ARG A 1 29.59 -4.54 -7.04
C ARG A 1 28.26 -4.11 -7.64
N SER A 2 27.88 -4.63 -8.80
CA SER A 2 26.59 -4.29 -9.41
C SER A 2 25.44 -4.96 -8.64
N LEU A 3 24.27 -4.29 -8.55
CA LEU A 3 23.07 -4.85 -7.93
C LEU A 3 22.69 -6.19 -8.55
N LYS A 4 22.91 -6.34 -9.86
CA LYS A 4 22.65 -7.60 -10.57
C LYS A 4 23.56 -8.74 -10.10
N GLY A 5 24.82 -8.46 -9.79
CA GLY A 5 25.73 -9.44 -9.20
C GLY A 5 25.21 -9.93 -7.86
N LEU A 6 24.76 -8.99 -7.02
CA LEU A 6 24.19 -9.30 -5.71
C LEU A 6 22.89 -10.12 -5.81
N ALA A 7 21.98 -9.75 -6.73
CA ALA A 7 20.75 -10.51 -6.97
C ALA A 7 21.02 -11.97 -7.32
N LYS A 8 22.02 -12.22 -8.18
CA LYS A 8 22.40 -13.56 -8.56
C LYS A 8 23.06 -14.34 -7.42
N GLU A 9 23.95 -13.68 -6.66
CA GLU A 9 24.66 -14.29 -5.54
C GLU A 9 23.70 -14.75 -4.43
N LEU A 10 22.69 -13.90 -4.14
CA LEU A 10 21.70 -14.16 -3.10
C LEU A 10 20.46 -14.91 -3.61
N ASN A 11 20.34 -15.10 -4.92
CA ASN A 11 19.15 -15.67 -5.57
C ASN A 11 17.85 -14.98 -5.19
N ILE A 12 17.84 -13.63 -5.21
CA ILE A 12 16.70 -12.79 -4.87
C ILE A 12 16.37 -11.80 -6.00
N PRO A 13 15.09 -11.41 -6.17
CA PRO A 13 14.76 -10.27 -7.01
C PRO A 13 15.15 -8.96 -6.32
N ILE A 14 15.65 -7.98 -7.11
CA ILE A 14 15.94 -6.63 -6.62
C ILE A 14 15.12 -5.65 -7.45
N ILE A 15 14.33 -4.82 -6.77
CA ILE A 15 13.63 -3.69 -7.37
C ILE A 15 14.36 -2.41 -6.94
N ALA A 16 14.90 -1.68 -7.93
CA ALA A 16 15.58 -0.42 -7.69
C ALA A 16 14.71 0.74 -8.19
N LEU A 17 14.54 1.76 -7.36
CA LEU A 17 13.85 2.98 -7.72
C LEU A 17 14.87 4.00 -8.23
N SER A 18 14.60 4.61 -9.37
CA SER A 18 15.45 5.63 -9.97
C SER A 18 14.63 6.85 -10.33
N GLN A 19 15.19 8.02 -10.10
CA GLN A 19 14.58 9.27 -10.54
C GLN A 19 14.90 9.50 -12.02
N LEU A 20 13.90 10.02 -12.75
CA LEU A 20 14.07 10.43 -14.13
C LEU A 20 14.81 11.77 -14.24
N ASN A 21 15.44 12.00 -15.39
CA ASN A 21 16.00 13.30 -15.73
C ASN A 21 14.85 14.33 -15.82
N ARG A 22 15.05 15.50 -15.23
CA ARG A 22 14.08 16.61 -15.27
C ARG A 22 13.78 17.12 -16.67
N GLY A 23 14.58 16.78 -17.66
CA GLY A 23 14.32 17.10 -19.07
C GLY A 23 12.96 16.59 -19.57
N VAL A 24 12.38 15.56 -18.94
CA VAL A 24 11.03 15.08 -19.25
C VAL A 24 9.98 16.17 -18.98
N GLU A 25 10.16 16.95 -17.91
CA GLU A 25 9.22 17.99 -17.50
C GLU A 25 9.21 19.18 -18.46
N SER A 26 10.30 19.41 -19.19
CA SER A 26 10.43 20.51 -20.15
C SER A 26 9.90 20.19 -21.56
N ARG A 27 9.59 18.93 -21.85
CA ARG A 27 9.07 18.53 -23.16
C ARG A 27 7.63 19.00 -23.34
N GLU A 28 7.26 19.27 -24.57
CA GLU A 28 5.91 19.70 -24.94
C GLU A 28 5.04 18.51 -25.37
N GLY A 29 3.73 18.65 -25.22
CA GLY A 29 2.75 17.67 -25.63
C GLY A 29 2.64 16.45 -24.68
N ILE A 30 1.64 15.64 -24.91
CA ILE A 30 1.33 14.44 -24.13
C ILE A 30 2.42 13.41 -24.30
N GLU A 31 2.73 13.07 -25.54
CA GLU A 31 3.78 12.08 -25.88
C GLU A 31 5.18 12.55 -25.46
N GLY A 32 5.45 13.87 -25.52
CA GLY A 32 6.74 14.41 -25.09
C GLY A 32 7.02 14.20 -23.61
N LYS A 33 5.99 14.20 -22.78
CA LYS A 33 6.10 14.01 -21.33
C LYS A 33 6.04 12.54 -20.89
N ARG A 34 5.83 11.61 -21.83
CA ARG A 34 5.98 10.18 -21.55
C ARG A 34 7.44 9.84 -21.30
N PRO A 35 7.78 9.15 -20.20
CA PRO A 35 9.13 8.71 -19.91
C PRO A 35 9.65 7.73 -20.96
N GLN A 36 10.94 7.85 -21.26
CA GLN A 36 11.66 6.98 -22.20
C GLN A 36 12.95 6.45 -21.57
N LEU A 37 13.51 5.40 -22.13
CA LEU A 37 14.79 4.84 -21.65
C LEU A 37 15.94 5.86 -21.66
N SER A 38 15.91 6.80 -22.61
CA SER A 38 16.88 7.91 -22.65
C SER A 38 16.82 8.83 -21.43
N ASP A 39 15.72 8.83 -20.71
CA ASP A 39 15.53 9.66 -19.51
C ASP A 39 16.24 9.08 -18.28
N LEU A 40 16.71 7.83 -18.38
CA LEU A 40 17.63 7.20 -17.43
C LEU A 40 19.10 7.49 -17.74
N ARG A 41 19.38 8.48 -18.55
CA ARG A 41 20.70 8.72 -19.19
C ARG A 41 21.86 8.92 -18.22
N GLU A 42 21.62 9.46 -17.04
CA GLU A 42 22.63 9.53 -15.97
C GLU A 42 22.87 8.17 -15.30
N SER A 43 22.03 7.22 -15.59
CA SER A 43 22.02 5.86 -15.05
C SER A 43 22.14 4.81 -16.17
N GLY A 44 22.89 5.09 -17.22
CA GLY A 44 23.05 4.19 -18.38
C GLY A 44 23.47 2.76 -18.02
N ALA A 45 24.18 2.60 -16.90
CA ALA A 45 24.48 1.28 -16.33
C ALA A 45 23.22 0.57 -15.84
N ILE A 46 22.24 1.31 -15.28
CA ILE A 46 20.98 0.72 -14.80
C ILE A 46 20.18 0.18 -15.98
N GLU A 47 20.07 0.95 -17.04
CA GLU A 47 19.37 0.50 -18.24
C GLU A 47 19.98 -0.80 -18.81
N GLN A 48 21.30 -0.89 -18.88
CA GLN A 48 21.98 -2.08 -19.44
C GLN A 48 21.84 -3.28 -18.52
N ASP A 49 21.98 -3.10 -17.23
CA ASP A 49 21.98 -4.18 -16.24
C ASP A 49 20.59 -4.70 -15.90
N ALA A 50 19.57 -3.85 -15.95
CA ALA A 50 18.19 -4.21 -15.60
C ALA A 50 17.61 -5.24 -16.58
N ASP A 51 16.94 -6.24 -16.05
CA ASP A 51 16.18 -7.22 -16.85
C ASP A 51 14.82 -6.65 -17.28
N MET A 52 14.24 -5.75 -16.48
CA MET A 52 13.02 -5.02 -16.78
C MET A 52 13.19 -3.56 -16.36
N VAL A 53 12.65 -2.66 -17.16
CA VAL A 53 12.52 -1.23 -16.85
C VAL A 53 11.06 -0.84 -17.01
N CYS A 54 10.47 -0.35 -15.92
CA CYS A 54 9.11 0.15 -15.91
C CYS A 54 9.13 1.62 -15.51
N PHE A 55 8.35 2.44 -16.20
CA PHE A 55 8.07 3.81 -15.81
C PHE A 55 6.66 3.94 -15.27
N ILE A 56 6.48 4.85 -14.34
CA ILE A 56 5.18 5.29 -13.87
C ILE A 56 4.93 6.67 -14.47
N HIS A 57 3.93 6.77 -15.34
CA HIS A 57 3.52 8.02 -15.96
C HIS A 57 2.14 8.42 -15.46
N ARG A 58 2.01 9.66 -15.00
CA ARG A 58 0.75 10.24 -14.56
C ARG A 58 0.51 11.55 -15.31
N PRO A 59 -0.33 11.54 -16.35
CA PRO A 59 -0.61 12.74 -17.15
C PRO A 59 -1.10 13.92 -16.31
N GLU A 60 -1.97 13.67 -15.34
CA GLU A 60 -2.49 14.68 -14.41
C GLU A 60 -1.39 15.44 -13.65
N TYR A 61 -0.28 14.80 -13.31
CA TYR A 61 0.87 15.44 -12.68
C TYR A 61 1.42 16.59 -13.52
N TYR A 62 1.36 16.42 -14.86
CA TYR A 62 1.78 17.42 -15.83
C TYR A 62 0.63 18.35 -16.27
N LYS A 63 -0.53 18.32 -15.59
CA LYS A 63 -1.73 19.08 -15.92
C LYS A 63 -2.30 18.72 -17.29
N ILE A 64 -2.08 17.52 -17.75
CA ILE A 64 -2.66 16.96 -18.95
C ILE A 64 -3.92 16.19 -18.53
N PHE A 65 -5.09 16.73 -18.85
CA PHE A 65 -6.36 16.18 -18.39
C PHE A 65 -7.14 15.46 -19.49
N GLN A 66 -6.72 15.61 -20.74
CA GLN A 66 -7.33 14.94 -21.89
C GLN A 66 -6.25 14.44 -22.83
N ASP A 67 -6.52 13.33 -23.51
CA ASP A 67 -5.70 12.85 -24.60
C ASP A 67 -6.06 13.54 -25.94
N ASP A 68 -5.35 13.21 -27.01
CA ASP A 68 -5.58 13.74 -28.36
C ASP A 68 -6.95 13.31 -28.92
N HIS A 69 -7.59 12.32 -28.33
CA HIS A 69 -8.92 11.82 -28.69
C HIS A 69 -10.03 12.40 -27.83
N GLY A 70 -9.69 13.25 -26.84
CA GLY A 70 -10.65 13.88 -25.92
C GLY A 70 -11.05 13.01 -24.72
N ASN A 71 -10.39 11.88 -24.48
CA ASN A 71 -10.64 11.06 -23.30
C ASN A 71 -10.08 11.74 -22.04
N ASP A 72 -10.81 11.62 -20.93
CA ASP A 72 -10.39 12.17 -19.64
C ASP A 72 -9.28 11.32 -19.01
N LEU A 73 -8.14 11.95 -18.75
CA LEU A 73 -6.95 11.33 -18.15
C LEU A 73 -6.82 11.62 -16.64
N ARG A 74 -7.78 12.27 -16.02
CA ARG A 74 -7.75 12.55 -14.58
C ARG A 74 -7.80 11.28 -13.77
N GLY A 75 -6.91 11.19 -12.77
CA GLY A 75 -6.80 9.99 -11.96
C GLY A 75 -6.30 8.77 -12.73
N MET A 76 -5.83 8.94 -13.97
CA MET A 76 -5.24 7.86 -14.76
C MET A 76 -3.72 7.82 -14.56
N ALA A 77 -3.17 6.62 -14.61
CA ALA A 77 -1.74 6.38 -14.58
C ALA A 77 -1.39 5.24 -15.53
N GLU A 78 -0.23 5.32 -16.13
CA GLU A 78 0.29 4.28 -17.02
C GLU A 78 1.54 3.66 -16.39
N ILE A 79 1.61 2.34 -16.40
CA ILE A 79 2.84 1.60 -16.16
C ILE A 79 3.41 1.22 -17.51
N ILE A 80 4.48 1.89 -17.90
CA ILE A 80 5.12 1.71 -19.20
C ILE A 80 6.26 0.69 -19.03
N ILE A 81 6.11 -0.49 -19.57
CA ILE A 81 7.15 -1.52 -19.61
C ILE A 81 8.05 -1.22 -20.82
N ALA A 82 9.06 -0.37 -20.62
CA ALA A 82 9.92 0.12 -21.69
C ALA A 82 11.02 -0.86 -22.07
N LYS A 83 11.39 -1.76 -21.17
CA LYS A 83 12.35 -2.83 -21.42
C LYS A 83 11.92 -4.08 -20.68
N HIS A 84 11.97 -5.21 -21.38
CA HIS A 84 11.75 -6.52 -20.78
C HIS A 84 12.61 -7.55 -21.50
N ARG A 85 13.62 -8.12 -20.83
CA ARG A 85 14.60 -9.02 -21.46
C ARG A 85 13.98 -10.34 -21.95
N ASN A 86 13.01 -10.85 -21.20
CA ASN A 86 12.41 -12.17 -21.43
C ASN A 86 10.91 -12.11 -21.75
N GLY A 87 10.37 -10.94 -22.06
CA GLY A 87 8.94 -10.75 -22.34
C GLY A 87 8.65 -9.56 -23.24
N ALA A 88 7.38 -9.28 -23.45
CA ALA A 88 6.92 -8.17 -24.25
C ALA A 88 7.08 -6.83 -23.50
N VAL A 89 7.26 -5.77 -24.25
CA VAL A 89 7.09 -4.39 -23.82
C VAL A 89 5.65 -3.95 -24.06
N GLY A 90 5.19 -2.94 -23.34
CA GLY A 90 3.82 -2.44 -23.48
C GLY A 90 3.41 -1.56 -22.35
N ASP A 91 2.18 -1.06 -22.40
CA ASP A 91 1.65 -0.11 -21.45
C ASP A 91 0.45 -0.73 -20.74
N VAL A 92 0.38 -0.51 -19.44
CA VAL A 92 -0.75 -0.93 -18.61
C VAL A 92 -1.40 0.32 -18.02
N LEU A 93 -2.65 0.56 -18.41
CA LEU A 93 -3.42 1.66 -17.89
C LEU A 93 -4.04 1.29 -16.54
N LEU A 94 -3.90 2.16 -15.56
CA LEU A 94 -4.40 1.99 -14.21
C LEU A 94 -5.11 3.27 -13.76
N ARG A 95 -5.94 3.17 -12.72
CA ARG A 95 -6.41 4.31 -11.94
C ARG A 95 -5.49 4.59 -10.77
N PHE A 96 -5.27 5.88 -10.51
CA PHE A 96 -4.50 6.33 -9.35
C PHE A 96 -5.38 7.17 -8.43
N LYS A 97 -5.63 6.67 -7.23
CA LYS A 97 -6.30 7.43 -6.16
C LYS A 97 -5.25 8.16 -5.33
N GLY A 98 -5.11 9.46 -5.56
CA GLY A 98 -4.08 10.29 -4.93
C GLY A 98 -4.20 10.36 -3.41
N GLU A 99 -5.43 10.36 -2.88
CA GLU A 99 -5.73 10.38 -1.44
C GLU A 99 -5.10 9.20 -0.67
N TYR A 100 -5.01 8.04 -1.34
CA TYR A 100 -4.50 6.80 -0.74
C TYR A 100 -3.17 6.36 -1.36
N THR A 101 -2.63 7.12 -2.33
CA THR A 101 -1.44 6.74 -3.10
C THR A 101 -1.56 5.31 -3.66
N ARG A 102 -2.75 4.96 -4.17
CA ARG A 102 -3.11 3.61 -4.56
C ARG A 102 -3.41 3.52 -6.05
N PHE A 103 -2.84 2.48 -6.69
CA PHE A 103 -3.21 2.07 -8.03
C PHE A 103 -4.33 1.03 -7.98
N GLN A 104 -5.25 1.11 -8.93
CA GLN A 104 -6.38 0.18 -9.09
C GLN A 104 -6.57 -0.12 -10.58
N ASN A 105 -7.19 -1.25 -10.89
CA ASN A 105 -7.61 -1.48 -12.26
C ASN A 105 -8.72 -0.49 -12.65
N PRO A 106 -8.81 -0.09 -13.92
CA PRO A 106 -9.85 0.83 -14.38
C PRO A 106 -11.28 0.33 -14.09
N ASP A 107 -11.47 -0.98 -14.11
CA ASP A 107 -12.76 -1.65 -13.95
C ASP A 107 -13.14 -1.95 -12.50
N ASP A 108 -12.23 -1.80 -11.54
CA ASP A 108 -12.48 -2.11 -10.12
C ASP A 108 -13.52 -1.17 -9.45
N ASP A 109 -13.82 -0.03 -10.05
CA ASP A 109 -14.89 0.87 -9.54
C ASP A 109 -16.32 0.34 -9.84
N MET A 110 -16.45 -0.72 -10.63
CA MET A 110 -17.76 -1.21 -11.05
C MET A 110 -18.43 -2.15 -10.06
N VAL A 111 -17.73 -2.70 -9.08
CA VAL A 111 -18.37 -3.61 -8.09
C VAL A 111 -17.68 -3.50 -6.73
N ILE A 112 -18.02 -2.47 -5.96
CA ILE A 112 -18.16 -2.71 -4.54
C ILE A 112 -19.68 -2.84 -4.35
N PRO A 113 -20.25 -4.04 -4.23
CA PRO A 113 -21.55 -4.15 -3.62
C PRO A 113 -21.42 -3.43 -2.28
N ALA A 114 -22.29 -2.45 -2.05
CA ALA A 114 -22.38 -1.82 -0.74
C ALA A 114 -22.37 -2.98 0.28
N PRO A 115 -21.50 -2.97 1.30
CA PRO A 115 -21.55 -3.99 2.31
C PRO A 115 -22.98 -3.97 2.82
N ASP A 116 -23.67 -5.10 2.63
CA ASP A 116 -24.97 -5.35 3.23
C ASP A 116 -24.82 -4.89 4.68
N ALA A 117 -25.65 -3.96 5.14
CA ALA A 117 -25.51 -3.25 6.41
C ALA A 117 -25.48 -4.19 7.64
N GLY A 118 -25.34 -5.50 7.43
CA GLY A 118 -25.29 -6.56 8.42
C GLY A 118 -23.97 -7.35 8.51
N ALA A 119 -23.03 -7.20 7.59
CA ALA A 119 -21.80 -7.97 7.62
C ALA A 119 -20.59 -7.11 7.27
N MET A 120 -20.04 -6.43 8.23
CA MET A 120 -18.65 -5.99 8.12
C MET A 120 -17.76 -7.23 8.21
N PRO A 121 -17.01 -7.61 7.15
CA PRO A 121 -15.93 -8.54 7.34
C PRO A 121 -14.88 -7.83 8.18
N ILE A 122 -14.90 -8.07 9.47
CA ILE A 122 -13.77 -7.72 10.33
C ILE A 122 -12.64 -8.62 9.85
N VAL A 123 -11.77 -8.06 9.03
CA VAL A 123 -10.46 -8.69 8.76
C VAL A 123 -9.66 -8.52 10.05
N GLY A 124 -9.95 -9.39 11.01
CA GLY A 124 -9.23 -9.44 12.27
C GLY A 124 -7.79 -9.82 11.99
N SER A 125 -6.86 -8.98 12.39
CA SER A 125 -5.48 -9.42 12.54
C SER A 125 -5.49 -10.61 13.50
N ARG A 126 -4.52 -11.52 13.37
CA ARG A 126 -4.37 -12.67 14.29
C ARG A 126 -4.39 -12.28 15.77
N MET A 127 -4.08 -11.02 16.11
CA MET A 127 -4.18 -10.47 17.45
C MET A 127 -5.62 -10.21 17.91
N ASN A 128 -6.54 -9.92 16.99
CA ASN A 128 -7.94 -9.67 17.34
C ASN A 128 -8.82 -10.91 17.26
N ASN A 129 -8.27 -12.05 16.85
CA ASN A 129 -9.02 -13.31 16.77
C ASN A 129 -9.03 -14.10 18.09
N ALA A 130 -8.50 -13.51 19.17
CA ALA A 130 -8.63 -14.02 20.53
C ALA A 130 -9.91 -13.53 21.20
N GLY A 131 -10.99 -13.41 20.44
CA GLY A 131 -12.11 -12.78 21.06
C GLY A 131 -13.40 -13.24 20.54
N ASN A 132 -14.00 -14.15 20.96
CA ASN A 132 -15.39 -14.32 21.33
C ASN A 132 -15.53 -15.42 22.39
N VAL A 133 -14.53 -15.44 23.26
CA VAL A 133 -14.71 -16.08 24.56
C VAL A 133 -15.10 -14.93 25.48
N PRO A 134 -16.34 -14.87 26.00
CA PRO A 134 -16.67 -13.91 27.04
C PRO A 134 -15.66 -14.13 28.19
N PRO A 135 -15.13 -13.09 28.79
CA PRO A 135 -14.24 -13.25 29.92
C PRO A 135 -14.95 -14.11 30.97
N PRO A 136 -14.26 -15.08 31.61
CA PRO A 136 -14.85 -15.83 32.69
C PRO A 136 -15.36 -14.82 33.71
N THR A 137 -16.64 -14.81 33.96
CA THR A 137 -17.24 -14.06 35.05
C THR A 137 -16.56 -14.55 36.33
N PRO A 138 -15.92 -13.65 37.10
CA PRO A 138 -15.39 -14.07 38.37
C PRO A 138 -16.58 -14.52 39.23
N ASP A 139 -16.59 -15.79 39.56
CA ASP A 139 -17.57 -16.39 40.45
C ASP A 139 -17.28 -15.90 41.86
N PHE A 140 -17.82 -14.73 42.21
CA PHE A 140 -17.87 -14.26 43.55
C PHE A 140 -19.04 -14.94 44.27
N ALA A 141 -18.93 -16.26 44.47
CA ALA A 141 -19.69 -16.90 45.49
C ALA A 141 -19.20 -16.32 46.86
N PRO A 142 -20.10 -15.81 47.68
CA PRO A 142 -19.70 -15.36 49.02
C PRO A 142 -19.25 -16.60 49.79
N GLN A 143 -17.94 -16.71 50.02
CA GLN A 143 -17.42 -17.66 51.02
C GLN A 143 -17.89 -17.18 52.37
N ALA A 144 -18.91 -17.84 52.84
CA ALA A 144 -19.34 -17.75 54.24
C ALA A 144 -18.41 -18.67 55.07
N ASP A 145 -17.24 -18.17 55.37
CA ASP A 145 -16.40 -18.68 56.49
C ASP A 145 -15.42 -17.57 56.85
N ASN A 146 -15.86 -16.73 57.79
CA ASN A 146 -15.01 -15.77 58.42
C ASN A 146 -14.54 -16.38 59.77
N PRO A 147 -13.31 -16.86 59.89
CA PRO A 147 -12.80 -17.46 61.13
C PRO A 147 -12.47 -16.46 62.22
N PHE A 148 -12.77 -15.15 62.03
CA PHE A 148 -12.59 -14.10 63.02
C PHE A 148 -13.92 -13.46 63.43
N GLY A 149 -14.91 -14.30 63.73
CA GLY A 149 -16.08 -13.91 64.44
C GLY A 149 -15.78 -13.76 65.93
N GLY A 150 -15.83 -12.55 66.43
CA GLY A 150 -15.93 -12.35 67.86
C GLY A 150 -14.73 -11.67 68.53
N ILE A 151 -14.69 -10.36 68.53
CA ILE A 151 -14.37 -9.58 69.73
C ILE A 151 -15.29 -8.35 69.70
N GLY A 152 -16.43 -8.48 70.34
CA GLY A 152 -17.19 -7.34 70.80
C GLY A 152 -16.43 -6.70 71.93
N GLY A 153 -16.27 -5.39 71.87
CA GLY A 153 -15.63 -4.61 72.93
C GLY A 153 -16.19 -3.18 72.82
N ASP A 154 -17.35 -3.00 73.42
CA ASP A 154 -17.80 -1.70 73.82
C ASP A 154 -16.85 -1.13 74.85
N GLY A 155 -16.25 0.03 74.61
CA GLY A 155 -15.49 0.79 75.57
C GLY A 155 -15.31 2.25 75.11
N PRO A 156 -15.76 3.23 75.86
CA PRO A 156 -15.64 4.64 75.46
C PRO A 156 -14.18 5.08 75.62
N LEU A 157 -13.73 5.88 74.66
CA LEU A 157 -12.40 6.50 74.62
C LEU A 157 -12.38 7.59 75.75
N PRO A 158 -11.39 7.64 76.59
CA PRO A 158 -11.10 8.80 77.39
C PRO A 158 -10.05 9.70 76.72
N PHE A 159 -10.39 10.92 76.57
CA PHE A 159 -9.59 12.15 76.37
C PHE A 159 -8.67 12.23 75.14
#